data_1278f6a25b3cc64d002c54408dbba645
#
_entry.id   1278f6a25b3cc64d002c54408dbba645
#
_cell.length_a   1.000
_cell.length_b   1.000
_cell.length_c   1.000
_cell.angle_alpha   90.00
_cell.angle_beta   90.00
_cell.angle_gamma   90.00
#
_symmetry.space_group_name_H-M   'P 1'
#
loop_
_entity.id
_entity.type
_entity.pdbx_description
1 polymer ?
#
loop_
_entity_poly.entity_id
_entity_poly.type
_entity_poly.pdbx_seq_one_letter_code
_entity_poly.pdbx_strand_id
1 'polypeptide(L)'
;MKIMKTNCWGRHGLKSAAAGLAAMLLVGLLSAGPAAAISQEEAMAIGVDAYIYGYPLVTMEMTRRVMTNVEKPEGTRAPMGQFVRMREYPTAAFRDVTAPNADTLYNVAWIDVSKEPWVFGVPDMKERYFLMPMLDGWTEVFQVPGKRTTGTKAKTYAITGPNWQGKLPSGVREYKSPTGLVWILGRIYCTGTPDDYKAVHALQDKFSLVPLSAYGKPYTPSPGKVDPAVDMKTSVREQVNRMDAGAYFKLLAQLMKANPPAKDDAPMLAKMARIGLVPGQDFDIAKLDPAVAHGLQNVPKAGVEKIMAHFKNAGSDVNGWLFSTKTGVYGTDYLQRAFITAIGLGANRPQDAIYPTSEMAVTGKPYDGANKYVIHFPKGQLPPVNGFWSLTIYDADYFFVQNPLNRYTLGSRNKFKTNKDGSVDLFIHNASPGKDKESNWLPAPADKFILMLRFYWPKDAILDGTWKPPVVTAIPHMPG
;
A
#
# COMPACT_ATOMS: atom_id res chain seq x y z
N MET A 1 -59.08 -34.81 16.91
CA MET A 1 -60.04 -35.92 16.72
C MET A 1 -59.25 -37.16 16.32
N LYS A 2 -59.18 -38.07 17.26
CA LYS A 2 -59.14 -39.55 17.15
C LYS A 2 -58.06 -40.16 16.26
N ILE A 3 -57.01 -40.81 16.82
CA ILE A 3 -57.07 -42.18 17.42
C ILE A 3 -57.00 -43.22 16.28
N MET A 4 -56.12 -44.19 16.19
CA MET A 4 -55.64 -45.29 17.02
C MET A 4 -54.77 -46.17 16.12
N LYS A 5 -53.61 -46.69 16.60
CA LYS A 5 -53.45 -48.09 17.11
C LYS A 5 -53.69 -49.16 16.02
N THR A 6 -52.93 -50.22 15.84
CA THR A 6 -52.24 -51.18 16.71
C THR A 6 -51.50 -52.22 15.84
N ASN A 7 -50.35 -52.73 16.34
CA ASN A 7 -50.00 -54.14 16.62
C ASN A 7 -50.18 -55.19 15.48
N CYS A 8 -49.47 -56.26 15.31
CA CYS A 8 -48.55 -57.07 16.16
C CYS A 8 -48.07 -58.26 15.31
N TRP A 9 -46.90 -58.80 15.67
CA TRP A 9 -46.46 -60.20 15.69
C TRP A 9 -46.39 -61.07 14.44
N GLY A 10 -45.25 -61.81 14.37
CA GLY A 10 -45.09 -63.09 13.68
C GLY A 10 -43.63 -63.55 13.58
N ARG A 11 -43.11 -64.19 14.60
CA ARG A 11 -41.89 -65.03 14.54
C ARG A 11 -42.17 -66.25 13.67
N HIS A 12 -41.18 -66.64 12.84
CA HIS A 12 -40.70 -68.04 12.72
C HIS A 12 -39.39 -68.04 11.95
N GLY A 13 -38.44 -68.71 12.51
CA GLY A 13 -37.14 -69.01 12.05
C GLY A 13 -37.12 -70.24 11.16
N LEU A 14 -36.02 -70.44 10.50
CA LEU A 14 -35.24 -71.67 10.35
C LEU A 14 -34.03 -71.50 9.42
N LYS A 15 -32.89 -71.66 10.02
CA LYS A 15 -31.70 -72.47 9.66
C LYS A 15 -31.20 -72.51 8.20
N SER A 16 -29.92 -72.08 8.12
CA SER A 16 -28.80 -72.74 7.45
C SER A 16 -28.77 -72.85 5.92
N ALA A 17 -27.77 -72.18 5.35
CA ALA A 17 -26.75 -72.83 4.53
C ALA A 17 -25.59 -71.88 4.25
N ALA A 18 -24.39 -72.24 4.68
CA ALA A 18 -23.14 -71.59 4.36
C ALA A 18 -22.80 -71.88 2.90
N ALA A 19 -22.51 -70.84 2.12
CA ALA A 19 -21.68 -70.95 0.90
C ALA A 19 -20.81 -69.74 0.82
N GLY A 20 -19.50 -69.95 0.99
CA GLY A 20 -18.49 -68.94 0.92
C GLY A 20 -18.32 -68.36 -0.48
N LEU A 21 -18.36 -67.03 -0.57
CA LEU A 21 -17.73 -66.29 -1.67
C LEU A 21 -16.71 -65.38 -1.05
N ALA A 22 -15.46 -65.76 -1.13
CA ALA A 22 -14.30 -64.88 -0.89
C ALA A 22 -14.22 -63.86 -2.02
N ALA A 23 -14.82 -62.67 -1.81
CA ALA A 23 -14.56 -61.53 -2.68
C ALA A 23 -13.17 -60.98 -2.28
N MET A 24 -12.16 -61.30 -3.07
CA MET A 24 -10.88 -60.58 -3.06
C MET A 24 -11.13 -59.14 -3.39
N LEU A 25 -11.13 -58.29 -2.39
CA LEU A 25 -10.89 -56.84 -2.55
C LEU A 25 -9.44 -56.67 -2.97
N LEU A 26 -9.17 -56.58 -4.28
CA LEU A 26 -7.97 -55.99 -4.82
C LEU A 26 -8.04 -54.49 -4.45
N VAL A 27 -7.48 -54.14 -3.31
CA VAL A 27 -7.07 -52.75 -3.04
C VAL A 27 -5.93 -52.48 -4.02
N GLY A 28 -6.27 -51.85 -5.13
CA GLY A 28 -5.29 -51.28 -6.03
C GLY A 28 -4.55 -50.18 -5.27
N LEU A 29 -3.38 -50.53 -4.74
CA LEU A 29 -2.35 -49.55 -4.39
C LEU A 29 -2.02 -48.82 -5.68
N LEU A 30 -2.68 -47.70 -5.93
CA LEU A 30 -2.17 -46.68 -6.80
C LEU A 30 -0.84 -46.25 -6.18
N SER A 31 0.24 -46.91 -6.60
CA SER A 31 1.58 -46.41 -6.40
C SER A 31 1.59 -45.01 -7.05
N ALA A 32 1.54 -43.97 -6.25
CA ALA A 32 1.94 -42.67 -6.71
C ALA A 32 3.36 -42.82 -7.21
N GLY A 33 3.50 -42.83 -8.53
CA GLY A 33 4.84 -42.82 -9.15
C GLY A 33 5.65 -41.67 -8.53
N PRO A 34 7.00 -41.78 -8.52
CA PRO A 34 7.82 -40.69 -8.03
C PRO A 34 7.37 -39.40 -8.74
N ALA A 35 7.05 -38.40 -7.95
CA ALA A 35 6.72 -37.10 -8.52
C ALA A 35 7.83 -36.72 -9.51
N ALA A 36 7.47 -36.46 -10.76
CA ALA A 36 8.45 -36.17 -11.80
C ALA A 36 9.39 -35.07 -11.30
N ALA A 37 10.69 -35.28 -11.40
CA ALA A 37 11.69 -34.31 -11.00
C ALA A 37 11.46 -33.01 -11.76
N ILE A 38 11.48 -31.88 -11.05
CA ILE A 38 11.24 -30.55 -11.64
C ILE A 38 12.46 -30.20 -12.50
N SER A 39 12.22 -29.72 -13.74
CA SER A 39 13.33 -29.25 -14.59
C SER A 39 13.82 -27.87 -14.09
N GLN A 40 15.03 -27.50 -14.51
CA GLN A 40 15.61 -26.20 -14.22
C GLN A 40 14.72 -25.05 -14.70
N GLU A 41 14.13 -25.18 -15.90
CA GLU A 41 13.22 -24.17 -16.48
C GLU A 41 11.93 -24.04 -15.68
N GLU A 42 11.37 -25.17 -15.25
CA GLU A 42 10.17 -25.18 -14.42
C GLU A 42 10.46 -24.60 -13.04
N ALA A 43 11.60 -24.91 -12.43
CA ALA A 43 12.04 -24.34 -11.18
C ALA A 43 12.21 -22.81 -11.29
N MET A 44 12.80 -22.32 -12.37
CA MET A 44 12.93 -20.90 -12.66
C MET A 44 11.53 -20.23 -12.79
N ALA A 45 10.61 -20.82 -13.54
CA ALA A 45 9.28 -20.27 -13.72
C ALA A 45 8.51 -20.18 -12.40
N ILE A 46 8.55 -21.24 -11.59
CA ILE A 46 7.96 -21.25 -10.24
C ILE A 46 8.63 -20.21 -9.35
N GLY A 47 9.97 -20.14 -9.39
CA GLY A 47 10.75 -19.20 -8.60
C GLY A 47 10.40 -17.74 -8.92
N VAL A 48 10.24 -17.38 -10.19
CA VAL A 48 9.85 -16.03 -10.61
C VAL A 48 8.46 -15.67 -10.05
N ASP A 49 7.49 -16.59 -10.13
CA ASP A 49 6.17 -16.35 -9.58
C ASP A 49 6.20 -16.26 -8.04
N ALA A 50 7.01 -17.07 -7.37
CA ALA A 50 7.24 -17.01 -5.93
C ALA A 50 7.95 -15.71 -5.50
N TYR A 51 8.90 -15.21 -6.28
CA TYR A 51 9.57 -13.94 -6.06
C TYR A 51 8.57 -12.77 -6.13
N ILE A 52 7.76 -12.74 -7.20
CA ILE A 52 6.71 -11.72 -7.37
C ILE A 52 5.69 -11.78 -6.23
N TYR A 53 5.25 -12.99 -5.86
CA TYR A 53 4.35 -13.20 -4.73
C TYR A 53 4.91 -12.66 -3.42
N GLY A 54 6.18 -12.97 -3.12
CA GLY A 54 6.85 -12.59 -1.87
C GLY A 54 7.35 -11.15 -1.82
N TYR A 55 7.47 -10.48 -2.98
CA TYR A 55 8.08 -9.16 -3.09
C TYR A 55 7.50 -8.11 -2.12
N PRO A 56 6.17 -8.02 -1.93
CA PRO A 56 5.58 -7.13 -0.96
C PRO A 56 6.01 -7.42 0.48
N LEU A 57 5.96 -8.67 0.91
CA LEU A 57 6.28 -9.05 2.29
C LEU A 57 7.75 -8.81 2.63
N VAL A 58 8.66 -9.16 1.73
CA VAL A 58 10.10 -8.90 1.89
C VAL A 58 10.37 -7.40 1.92
N THR A 59 9.76 -6.63 1.01
CA THR A 59 9.92 -5.17 0.97
C THR A 59 9.36 -4.50 2.23
N MET A 60 8.22 -4.94 2.73
CA MET A 60 7.64 -4.44 3.99
C MET A 60 8.58 -4.68 5.17
N GLU A 61 9.15 -5.86 5.29
CA GLU A 61 10.10 -6.16 6.37
C GLU A 61 11.37 -5.32 6.25
N MET A 62 11.95 -5.19 5.06
CA MET A 62 13.14 -4.36 4.86
C MET A 62 12.84 -2.88 5.14
N THR A 63 11.67 -2.39 4.74
CA THR A 63 11.20 -1.03 5.07
C THR A 63 11.05 -0.85 6.57
N ARG A 64 10.41 -1.81 7.26
CA ARG A 64 10.28 -1.79 8.72
C ARG A 64 11.66 -1.71 9.39
N ARG A 65 12.62 -2.55 8.98
CA ARG A 65 13.97 -2.53 9.55
C ARG A 65 14.59 -1.14 9.47
N VAL A 66 14.55 -0.51 8.31
CA VAL A 66 15.11 0.84 8.11
C VAL A 66 14.32 1.90 8.89
N MET A 67 12.98 1.86 8.82
CA MET A 67 12.15 2.88 9.46
C MET A 67 12.07 2.78 10.98
N THR A 68 12.42 1.64 11.56
CA THR A 68 12.40 1.46 13.02
C THR A 68 13.79 1.39 13.67
N ASN A 69 14.86 1.57 12.88
CA ASN A 69 16.24 1.49 13.36
C ASN A 69 16.72 2.79 14.00
N VAL A 70 16.00 3.26 15.01
CA VAL A 70 16.27 4.47 15.77
C VAL A 70 15.93 4.26 17.25
N GLU A 71 16.60 4.99 18.16
CA GLU A 71 16.32 4.91 19.61
C GLU A 71 15.01 5.64 19.99
N LYS A 72 14.70 6.72 19.31
CA LYS A 72 13.53 7.58 19.54
C LYS A 72 12.97 8.07 18.21
N PRO A 73 11.70 8.55 18.17
CA PRO A 73 11.15 9.14 16.96
C PRO A 73 11.99 10.32 16.46
N GLU A 74 12.42 10.26 15.20
CA GLU A 74 13.19 11.31 14.52
C GLU A 74 12.98 11.27 13.01
N GLY A 75 12.95 12.43 12.35
CA GLY A 75 12.77 12.57 10.91
C GLY A 75 11.51 11.85 10.42
N THR A 76 11.70 10.77 9.66
CA THR A 76 10.64 9.90 9.13
C THR A 76 10.53 8.55 9.86
N ARG A 77 11.28 8.34 10.96
CA ARG A 77 11.53 7.06 11.62
C ARG A 77 11.05 7.08 13.07
N ALA A 78 10.60 5.93 13.57
CA ALA A 78 10.30 5.72 14.99
C ALA A 78 10.50 4.26 15.37
N PRO A 79 10.86 3.96 16.62
CA PRO A 79 10.86 2.58 17.11
C PRO A 79 9.51 1.90 16.94
N MET A 80 9.51 0.55 16.92
CA MET A 80 8.27 -0.23 16.94
C MET A 80 7.35 0.23 18.06
N GLY A 81 6.04 0.37 17.78
CA GLY A 81 5.03 0.79 18.75
C GLY A 81 5.01 2.28 19.06
N GLN A 82 5.74 3.09 18.32
CA GLN A 82 5.78 4.54 18.49
C GLN A 82 5.42 5.27 17.20
N PHE A 83 4.75 6.42 17.33
CA PHE A 83 4.51 7.30 16.19
C PHE A 83 5.72 8.20 15.93
N VAL A 84 6.18 8.25 14.68
CA VAL A 84 6.82 9.45 14.17
C VAL A 84 5.72 10.40 13.66
N ARG A 85 5.84 11.67 14.02
CA ARG A 85 4.90 12.74 13.64
C ARG A 85 5.65 13.75 12.79
N MET A 86 5.36 13.74 11.50
CA MET A 86 5.93 14.75 10.59
C MET A 86 5.20 16.07 10.83
N ARG A 87 5.95 17.11 11.21
CA ARG A 87 5.39 18.37 11.68
C ARG A 87 5.29 19.44 10.60
N GLU A 88 5.99 19.23 9.49
CA GLU A 88 6.05 20.19 8.40
C GLU A 88 5.98 19.47 7.06
N TYR A 89 5.67 20.20 6.02
CA TYR A 89 5.79 19.68 4.67
C TYR A 89 7.26 19.47 4.29
N PRO A 90 7.55 18.48 3.45
CA PRO A 90 8.85 18.36 2.82
C PRO A 90 9.20 19.63 2.02
N THR A 91 10.46 20.02 2.07
CA THR A 91 11.00 21.13 1.27
C THR A 91 11.65 20.62 -0.02
N ALA A 92 12.17 21.54 -0.84
CA ALA A 92 12.96 21.19 -2.02
C ALA A 92 14.30 20.48 -1.70
N ALA A 93 14.75 20.51 -0.44
CA ALA A 93 15.94 19.76 0.00
C ALA A 93 15.64 18.31 0.42
N PHE A 94 14.37 17.94 0.56
CA PHE A 94 13.97 16.61 1.00
C PHE A 94 14.24 15.56 -0.09
N ARG A 95 14.87 14.42 0.31
CA ARG A 95 15.25 13.33 -0.62
C ARG A 95 14.94 11.92 -0.07
N ASP A 96 14.30 11.81 1.11
CA ASP A 96 14.07 10.51 1.75
C ASP A 96 13.03 9.65 1.01
N VAL A 97 12.03 10.29 0.39
CA VAL A 97 10.93 9.63 -0.32
C VAL A 97 10.58 10.42 -1.58
N THR A 98 10.41 9.73 -2.70
CA THR A 98 9.95 10.32 -3.97
C THR A 98 8.48 10.74 -3.89
N ALA A 99 8.08 11.67 -4.72
CA ALA A 99 6.75 12.26 -4.79
C ALA A 99 6.24 12.80 -3.43
N PRO A 100 7.06 13.62 -2.71
CA PRO A 100 6.69 14.15 -1.40
C PRO A 100 5.35 14.88 -1.44
N ASN A 101 4.63 14.85 -0.32
CA ASN A 101 3.28 15.39 -0.20
C ASN A 101 3.30 16.72 0.56
N ALA A 102 2.70 17.77 -0.01
CA ALA A 102 2.52 19.08 0.61
C ALA A 102 1.05 19.41 0.89
N ASP A 103 0.24 18.40 1.21
CA ASP A 103 -1.19 18.53 1.52
C ASP A 103 -1.55 17.98 2.89
N THR A 104 -0.75 17.04 3.41
CA THR A 104 -1.02 16.35 4.67
C THR A 104 0.22 16.25 5.52
N LEU A 105 0.04 16.27 6.84
CA LEU A 105 1.07 15.85 7.80
C LEU A 105 0.85 14.40 8.19
N TYR A 106 1.93 13.67 8.44
CA TYR A 106 1.89 12.24 8.66
C TYR A 106 2.04 11.87 10.14
N ASN A 107 1.30 10.84 10.54
CA ASN A 107 1.52 10.04 11.75
C ASN A 107 1.81 8.60 11.30
N VAL A 108 3.03 8.14 11.48
CA VAL A 108 3.44 6.82 11.01
C VAL A 108 3.89 5.96 12.18
N ALA A 109 3.45 4.71 12.23
CA ALA A 109 3.88 3.75 13.23
C ALA A 109 3.92 2.33 12.65
N TRP A 110 4.88 1.55 13.12
CA TRP A 110 4.99 0.11 12.89
C TRP A 110 4.68 -0.63 14.19
N ILE A 111 3.84 -1.64 14.15
CA ILE A 111 3.50 -2.48 15.31
C ILE A 111 3.58 -3.96 14.96
N ASP A 112 3.92 -4.74 15.97
CA ASP A 112 3.84 -6.21 15.94
C ASP A 112 2.67 -6.65 16.82
N VAL A 113 1.63 -7.18 16.20
CA VAL A 113 0.42 -7.69 16.86
C VAL A 113 0.43 -9.21 17.03
N SER A 114 1.57 -9.87 16.75
CA SER A 114 1.69 -11.34 16.90
C SER A 114 1.68 -11.79 18.36
N LYS A 115 2.11 -10.92 19.28
CA LYS A 115 2.20 -11.23 20.72
C LYS A 115 0.99 -10.77 21.51
N GLU A 116 0.60 -9.53 21.31
CA GLU A 116 -0.57 -8.93 21.94
C GLU A 116 -1.16 -7.84 21.03
N PRO A 117 -2.46 -7.50 21.18
CA PRO A 117 -3.07 -6.38 20.50
C PRO A 117 -2.45 -5.04 20.89
N TRP A 118 -2.54 -4.09 19.98
CA TRP A 118 -2.23 -2.70 20.24
C TRP A 118 -3.50 -1.84 20.23
N VAL A 119 -3.66 -0.99 21.22
CA VAL A 119 -4.79 -0.07 21.32
C VAL A 119 -4.41 1.26 20.71
N PHE A 120 -5.17 1.63 19.70
CA PHE A 120 -5.00 2.84 18.89
C PHE A 120 -6.12 3.84 19.19
N GLY A 121 -5.77 5.01 19.73
CA GLY A 121 -6.71 6.09 20.02
C GLY A 121 -6.66 7.18 18.97
N VAL A 122 -7.81 7.50 18.40
CA VAL A 122 -8.05 8.61 17.48
C VAL A 122 -8.76 9.73 18.23
N PRO A 123 -8.23 10.96 18.30
CA PRO A 123 -8.89 12.08 18.97
C PRO A 123 -10.11 12.59 18.18
N ASP A 124 -10.88 13.49 18.76
CA ASP A 124 -11.86 14.27 18.00
C ASP A 124 -11.11 15.20 17.02
N MET A 125 -11.26 14.93 15.73
CA MET A 125 -10.57 15.60 14.65
C MET A 125 -11.25 16.93 14.25
N LYS A 126 -12.32 17.34 14.92
CA LYS A 126 -13.03 18.61 14.69
C LYS A 126 -13.37 18.84 13.21
N GLU A 127 -13.96 17.83 12.56
CA GLU A 127 -14.34 17.82 11.14
C GLU A 127 -13.17 17.90 10.15
N ARG A 128 -11.91 17.93 10.60
CA ARG A 128 -10.74 17.88 9.71
C ARG A 128 -10.68 16.56 8.95
N TYR A 129 -10.34 16.63 7.67
CA TYR A 129 -10.09 15.41 6.88
C TYR A 129 -8.82 14.72 7.37
N PHE A 130 -8.92 13.43 7.58
CA PHE A 130 -7.81 12.54 7.91
C PHE A 130 -8.13 11.13 7.46
N LEU A 131 -7.09 10.33 7.31
CA LEU A 131 -7.16 8.89 7.11
C LEU A 131 -5.95 8.23 7.79
N MET A 132 -6.19 7.05 8.36
CA MET A 132 -5.18 6.25 9.05
C MET A 132 -5.14 4.84 8.44
N PRO A 133 -4.70 4.68 7.17
CA PRO A 133 -4.63 3.38 6.55
C PRO A 133 -3.69 2.47 7.34
N MET A 134 -4.15 1.24 7.54
CA MET A 134 -3.44 0.16 8.20
C MET A 134 -3.15 -0.90 7.15
N LEU A 135 -1.86 -1.10 6.86
CA LEU A 135 -1.39 -2.09 5.92
C LEU A 135 -0.92 -3.32 6.69
N ASP A 136 -1.26 -4.48 6.18
CA ASP A 136 -0.70 -5.74 6.66
C ASP A 136 0.70 -6.02 6.09
N GLY A 137 1.31 -7.14 6.47
CA GLY A 137 2.63 -7.53 5.98
C GLY A 137 2.71 -7.74 4.45
N TRP A 138 1.58 -7.97 3.79
CA TRP A 138 1.46 -8.15 2.33
C TRP A 138 1.11 -6.88 1.57
N THR A 139 1.11 -5.72 2.23
CA THR A 139 0.73 -4.40 1.70
C THR A 139 -0.77 -4.23 1.41
N GLU A 140 -1.61 -5.17 1.84
CA GLU A 140 -3.05 -4.99 1.77
C GLU A 140 -3.50 -3.96 2.82
N VAL A 141 -4.25 -2.97 2.40
CA VAL A 141 -4.88 -2.01 3.31
C VAL A 141 -6.11 -2.66 3.92
N PHE A 142 -6.00 -3.25 5.10
CA PHE A 142 -7.12 -3.98 5.71
C PHE A 142 -8.10 -3.08 6.46
N GLN A 143 -7.66 -1.92 6.98
CA GLN A 143 -8.52 -0.92 7.63
C GLN A 143 -8.06 0.51 7.35
N VAL A 144 -9.01 1.45 7.33
CA VAL A 144 -8.73 2.87 7.15
C VAL A 144 -9.64 3.69 8.08
N PRO A 145 -9.36 3.79 9.39
CA PRO A 145 -10.04 4.80 10.20
C PRO A 145 -9.82 6.19 9.63
N GLY A 146 -10.87 6.98 9.50
CA GLY A 146 -10.76 8.30 8.90
C GLY A 146 -12.12 8.96 8.67
N LYS A 147 -12.12 10.20 8.20
CA LYS A 147 -13.37 10.95 8.01
C LYS A 147 -14.37 10.19 7.14
N ARG A 148 -13.89 9.52 6.08
CA ARG A 148 -14.74 8.75 5.16
C ARG A 148 -15.39 7.54 5.82
N THR A 149 -14.67 6.80 6.66
CA THR A 149 -15.07 5.47 7.13
C THR A 149 -15.64 5.46 8.54
N THR A 150 -15.08 6.29 9.41
CA THR A 150 -15.42 6.29 10.85
C THR A 150 -15.90 7.64 11.36
N GLY A 151 -15.88 8.68 10.51
CA GLY A 151 -16.17 10.05 10.91
C GLY A 151 -15.02 10.67 11.69
N THR A 152 -15.29 11.82 12.35
CA THR A 152 -14.27 12.66 12.95
C THR A 152 -14.27 12.68 14.48
N LYS A 153 -15.22 12.01 15.13
CA LYS A 153 -15.29 11.93 16.60
C LYS A 153 -14.22 10.99 17.16
N ALA A 154 -13.84 11.24 18.41
CA ALA A 154 -12.87 10.39 19.12
C ALA A 154 -13.33 8.93 19.15
N LYS A 155 -12.39 8.01 18.90
CA LYS A 155 -12.63 6.57 18.89
C LYS A 155 -11.40 5.81 19.31
N THR A 156 -11.62 4.62 19.88
CA THR A 156 -10.56 3.70 20.29
C THR A 156 -10.73 2.37 19.60
N TYR A 157 -9.64 1.85 19.06
CA TYR A 157 -9.58 0.59 18.35
C TYR A 157 -8.50 -0.31 18.95
N ALA A 158 -8.74 -1.61 18.98
CA ALA A 158 -7.70 -2.60 19.22
C ALA A 158 -7.32 -3.25 17.89
N ILE A 159 -6.06 -3.20 17.54
CA ILE A 159 -5.50 -3.90 16.38
C ILE A 159 -5.02 -5.25 16.89
N THR A 160 -5.73 -6.32 16.52
CA THR A 160 -5.44 -7.69 16.98
C THR A 160 -4.73 -8.48 15.90
N GLY A 161 -3.91 -9.45 16.31
CA GLY A 161 -3.24 -10.34 15.36
C GLY A 161 -4.16 -11.46 14.82
N PRO A 162 -3.72 -12.20 13.80
CA PRO A 162 -4.54 -13.20 13.10
C PRO A 162 -5.05 -14.31 14.04
N ASN A 163 -4.26 -14.69 15.02
CA ASN A 163 -4.54 -15.79 15.94
C ASN A 163 -5.06 -15.33 17.32
N TRP A 164 -5.26 -14.03 17.52
CA TRP A 164 -5.72 -13.53 18.81
C TRP A 164 -7.19 -13.91 19.07
N GLN A 165 -7.48 -14.38 20.29
CA GLN A 165 -8.80 -14.85 20.71
C GLN A 165 -9.20 -14.29 22.10
N GLY A 166 -8.49 -13.28 22.60
CA GLY A 166 -8.75 -12.69 23.90
C GLY A 166 -10.02 -11.84 23.93
N LYS A 167 -10.27 -11.22 25.08
CA LYS A 167 -11.40 -10.30 25.30
C LYS A 167 -10.90 -8.87 25.36
N LEU A 168 -11.55 -7.97 24.62
CA LEU A 168 -11.25 -6.55 24.61
C LEU A 168 -11.98 -5.80 25.73
N PRO A 169 -11.43 -4.68 26.21
CA PRO A 169 -12.11 -3.77 27.11
C PRO A 169 -13.39 -3.20 26.48
N SER A 170 -14.37 -2.85 27.32
CA SER A 170 -15.61 -2.24 26.88
C SER A 170 -15.34 -0.92 26.11
N GLY A 171 -16.07 -0.70 25.02
CA GLY A 171 -15.95 0.50 24.19
C GLY A 171 -14.78 0.49 23.19
N VAL A 172 -13.91 -0.53 23.22
CA VAL A 172 -12.81 -0.68 22.27
C VAL A 172 -13.27 -1.56 21.10
N ARG A 173 -13.22 -1.02 19.88
CA ARG A 173 -13.60 -1.74 18.66
C ARG A 173 -12.43 -2.54 18.10
N GLU A 174 -12.66 -3.78 17.75
CA GLU A 174 -11.63 -4.62 17.14
C GLU A 174 -11.40 -4.30 15.67
N TYR A 175 -10.12 -4.26 15.27
CA TYR A 175 -9.62 -4.36 13.91
C TYR A 175 -8.64 -5.54 13.83
N LYS A 176 -9.11 -6.66 13.30
CA LYS A 176 -8.29 -7.86 13.16
C LYS A 176 -7.36 -7.75 11.97
N SER A 177 -6.06 -7.77 12.23
CA SER A 177 -5.03 -7.82 11.19
C SER A 177 -4.89 -9.23 10.64
N PRO A 178 -4.76 -9.39 9.31
CA PRO A 178 -4.43 -10.69 8.72
C PRO A 178 -3.03 -11.19 9.06
N THR A 179 -2.13 -10.29 9.47
CA THR A 179 -0.72 -10.58 9.73
C THR A 179 -0.25 -10.04 11.07
N GLY A 180 0.92 -10.54 11.55
CA GLY A 180 1.55 -10.03 12.77
C GLY A 180 2.13 -8.63 12.60
N LEU A 181 2.62 -8.29 11.42
CA LEU A 181 3.16 -6.97 11.10
C LEU A 181 2.05 -6.05 10.60
N VAL A 182 1.99 -4.84 11.17
CA VAL A 182 1.07 -3.78 10.73
C VAL A 182 1.81 -2.46 10.59
N TRP A 183 1.56 -1.76 9.49
CA TRP A 183 2.02 -0.41 9.24
C TRP A 183 0.86 0.57 9.24
N ILE A 184 0.85 1.52 10.19
CA ILE A 184 -0.10 2.62 10.23
C ILE A 184 0.53 3.79 9.50
N LEU A 185 -0.07 4.23 8.39
CA LEU A 185 0.46 5.29 7.53
C LEU A 185 -0.53 6.46 7.45
N GLY A 186 -0.72 7.12 8.59
CA GLY A 186 -1.73 8.16 8.78
C GLY A 186 -1.40 9.47 8.08
N ARG A 187 -2.44 10.13 7.57
CA ARG A 187 -2.38 11.43 6.91
C ARG A 187 -3.47 12.35 7.47
N ILE A 188 -3.09 13.57 7.85
CA ILE A 188 -3.98 14.60 8.38
C ILE A 188 -3.88 15.81 7.47
N TYR A 189 -5.00 16.23 6.88
CA TYR A 189 -5.04 17.41 6.00
C TYR A 189 -4.51 18.64 6.71
N CYS A 190 -3.66 19.39 6.03
CA CYS A 190 -3.07 20.63 6.49
C CYS A 190 -3.06 21.64 5.35
N THR A 191 -3.26 22.91 5.65
CA THR A 191 -3.24 24.00 4.65
C THR A 191 -1.83 24.55 4.45
N GLY A 192 -0.88 24.23 5.36
CA GLY A 192 0.49 24.73 5.32
C GLY A 192 0.69 26.13 5.90
N THR A 193 -0.35 26.75 6.48
CA THR A 193 -0.21 28.02 7.20
C THR A 193 0.34 27.77 8.61
N PRO A 194 1.07 28.72 9.23
CA PRO A 194 1.60 28.58 10.58
C PRO A 194 0.54 28.19 11.61
N ASP A 195 -0.65 28.80 11.55
CA ASP A 195 -1.73 28.51 12.50
C ASP A 195 -2.33 27.14 12.27
N ASP A 196 -2.41 26.68 11.02
CA ASP A 196 -2.93 25.37 10.71
C ASP A 196 -1.92 24.27 11.07
N TYR A 197 -0.60 24.51 10.93
CA TYR A 197 0.43 23.62 11.47
C TYR A 197 0.25 23.43 12.98
N LYS A 198 0.08 24.51 13.76
CA LYS A 198 -0.17 24.42 15.21
C LYS A 198 -1.42 23.60 15.52
N ALA A 199 -2.51 23.82 14.77
CA ALA A 199 -3.75 23.08 14.95
C ALA A 199 -3.59 21.58 14.66
N VAL A 200 -2.87 21.23 13.58
CA VAL A 200 -2.60 19.83 13.23
C VAL A 200 -1.65 19.17 14.22
N HIS A 201 -0.60 19.88 14.69
CA HIS A 201 0.30 19.36 15.72
C HIS A 201 -0.46 19.01 17.00
N ALA A 202 -1.36 19.88 17.45
CA ALA A 202 -2.19 19.61 18.62
C ALA A 202 -3.11 18.39 18.46
N LEU A 203 -3.52 18.08 17.22
CA LEU A 203 -4.26 16.85 16.92
C LEU A 203 -3.32 15.63 16.88
N GLN A 204 -2.18 15.75 16.21
CA GLN A 204 -1.17 14.68 16.12
C GLN A 204 -0.75 14.19 17.52
N ASP A 205 -0.56 15.10 18.47
CA ASP A 205 -0.13 14.79 19.83
C ASP A 205 -1.16 14.00 20.65
N LYS A 206 -2.42 14.05 20.26
CA LYS A 206 -3.54 13.34 20.91
C LYS A 206 -3.76 11.92 20.39
N PHE A 207 -3.14 11.54 19.27
CA PHE A 207 -3.17 10.14 18.84
C PHE A 207 -2.36 9.30 19.82
N SER A 208 -2.93 8.21 20.29
CA SER A 208 -2.29 7.28 21.22
C SER A 208 -2.11 5.89 20.59
N LEU A 209 -1.05 5.22 21.01
CA LEU A 209 -0.73 3.86 20.60
C LEU A 209 -0.06 3.14 21.76
N VAL A 210 -0.73 2.16 22.35
CA VAL A 210 -0.25 1.43 23.54
C VAL A 210 -0.54 -0.06 23.38
N PRO A 211 0.31 -0.96 23.93
CA PRO A 211 -0.02 -2.38 23.98
C PRO A 211 -1.24 -2.60 24.88
N LEU A 212 -2.05 -3.61 24.58
CA LEU A 212 -3.28 -3.90 25.34
C LEU A 212 -3.02 -4.09 26.84
N SER A 213 -1.90 -4.71 27.21
CA SER A 213 -1.48 -4.91 28.60
C SER A 213 -1.26 -3.61 29.40
N ALA A 214 -0.97 -2.50 28.69
CA ALA A 214 -0.78 -1.18 29.27
C ALA A 214 -2.01 -0.24 29.11
N TYR A 215 -3.07 -0.69 28.43
CA TYR A 215 -4.25 0.14 28.21
C TYR A 215 -4.92 0.54 29.53
N GLY A 216 -5.23 1.83 29.67
CA GLY A 216 -5.80 2.39 30.90
C GLY A 216 -4.80 2.66 32.03
N LYS A 217 -3.49 2.46 31.78
CA LYS A 217 -2.41 2.70 32.73
C LYS A 217 -1.40 3.70 32.17
N PRO A 218 -0.58 4.36 33.01
CA PRO A 218 0.59 5.11 32.52
C PRO A 218 1.50 4.20 31.69
N TYR A 219 1.85 4.67 30.49
CA TYR A 219 2.71 3.93 29.58
C TYR A 219 3.78 4.84 28.99
N THR A 220 5.02 4.43 29.11
CA THR A 220 6.16 5.06 28.46
C THR A 220 6.76 4.05 27.50
N PRO A 221 6.80 4.34 26.20
CA PRO A 221 7.43 3.44 25.23
C PRO A 221 8.91 3.24 25.54
N SER A 222 9.39 2.02 25.41
CA SER A 222 10.82 1.74 25.53
C SER A 222 11.60 2.36 24.35
N PRO A 223 12.86 2.81 24.58
CA PRO A 223 13.74 3.18 23.48
C PRO A 223 13.88 2.04 22.47
N GLY A 224 14.03 2.39 21.19
CA GLY A 224 14.32 1.41 20.16
C GLY A 224 15.75 0.88 20.28
N LYS A 225 15.97 -0.28 19.66
CA LYS A 225 17.32 -0.84 19.51
C LYS A 225 17.82 -0.52 18.11
N VAL A 226 18.99 0.11 18.05
CA VAL A 226 19.68 0.37 16.78
C VAL A 226 20.54 -0.85 16.45
N ASP A 227 20.32 -1.42 15.28
CA ASP A 227 21.13 -2.50 14.72
C ASP A 227 22.09 -1.91 13.68
N PRO A 228 23.40 -1.90 13.93
CA PRO A 228 24.37 -1.35 12.98
C PRO A 228 24.51 -2.16 11.68
N ALA A 229 23.97 -3.39 11.65
CA ALA A 229 23.96 -4.22 10.44
C ALA A 229 22.88 -3.80 9.44
N VAL A 230 21.92 -2.96 9.83
CA VAL A 230 20.90 -2.45 8.91
C VAL A 230 21.52 -1.40 7.99
N ASP A 231 21.44 -1.64 6.68
CA ASP A 231 21.88 -0.64 5.69
C ASP A 231 20.90 0.54 5.66
N MET A 232 21.34 1.65 6.22
CA MET A 232 20.57 2.90 6.31
C MET A 232 20.79 3.84 5.12
N LYS A 233 21.66 3.47 4.15
CA LYS A 233 22.08 4.34 3.03
C LYS A 233 21.47 3.93 1.69
N THR A 234 21.45 2.64 1.41
CA THR A 234 20.88 2.10 0.17
C THR A 234 19.35 2.11 0.26
N SER A 235 18.68 2.51 -0.80
CA SER A 235 17.20 2.47 -0.84
C SER A 235 16.69 1.05 -0.60
N VAL A 236 15.57 0.91 0.13
CA VAL A 236 15.01 -0.42 0.44
C VAL A 236 14.73 -1.23 -0.83
N ARG A 237 14.20 -0.58 -1.87
CA ARG A 237 13.97 -1.24 -3.17
C ARG A 237 15.25 -1.84 -3.73
N GLU A 238 16.35 -1.13 -3.66
CA GLU A 238 17.63 -1.61 -4.16
C GLU A 238 18.20 -2.73 -3.28
N GLN A 239 18.06 -2.62 -1.95
CA GLN A 239 18.44 -3.70 -1.03
C GLN A 239 17.70 -5.00 -1.36
N VAL A 240 16.38 -4.95 -1.59
CA VAL A 240 15.57 -6.12 -1.96
C VAL A 240 15.97 -6.66 -3.33
N ASN A 241 16.13 -5.78 -4.33
CA ASN A 241 16.45 -6.18 -5.70
C ASN A 241 17.85 -6.81 -5.84
N ARG A 242 18.77 -6.54 -4.90
CA ARG A 242 20.15 -7.11 -4.86
C ARG A 242 20.23 -8.42 -4.10
N MET A 243 19.19 -8.85 -3.40
CA MET A 243 19.21 -10.14 -2.70
C MET A 243 19.39 -11.28 -3.70
N ASP A 244 20.30 -12.23 -3.38
CA ASP A 244 20.32 -13.51 -4.09
C ASP A 244 19.07 -14.35 -3.75
N ALA A 245 18.80 -15.35 -4.56
CA ALA A 245 17.62 -16.18 -4.41
C ALA A 245 17.56 -16.93 -3.06
N GLY A 246 18.72 -17.39 -2.57
CA GLY A 246 18.82 -18.11 -1.29
C GLY A 246 18.43 -17.20 -0.11
N ALA A 247 19.04 -16.02 -0.04
CA ALA A 247 18.75 -15.03 1.00
C ALA A 247 17.29 -14.55 0.94
N TYR A 248 16.79 -14.27 -0.27
CA TYR A 248 15.43 -13.80 -0.48
C TYR A 248 14.38 -14.84 -0.05
N PHE A 249 14.47 -16.08 -0.53
CA PHE A 249 13.49 -17.11 -0.21
C PHE A 249 13.60 -17.61 1.23
N LYS A 250 14.79 -17.63 1.81
CA LYS A 250 14.97 -17.89 3.24
C LYS A 250 14.24 -16.85 4.09
N LEU A 251 14.43 -15.57 3.77
CA LEU A 251 13.73 -14.50 4.47
C LEU A 251 12.22 -14.59 4.27
N LEU A 252 11.76 -14.80 3.03
CA LEU A 252 10.32 -14.94 2.73
C LEU A 252 9.69 -16.08 3.52
N ALA A 253 10.31 -17.27 3.54
CA ALA A 253 9.80 -18.41 4.31
C ALA A 253 9.64 -18.11 5.79
N GLN A 254 10.64 -17.44 6.40
CA GLN A 254 10.61 -17.04 7.80
C GLN A 254 9.51 -16.02 8.08
N LEU A 255 9.36 -15.02 7.21
CA LEU A 255 8.36 -13.96 7.38
C LEU A 255 6.92 -14.50 7.32
N MET A 256 6.66 -15.48 6.48
CA MET A 256 5.34 -16.10 6.35
C MET A 256 4.85 -16.80 7.63
N LYS A 257 5.73 -17.09 8.60
CA LYS A 257 5.35 -17.65 9.90
C LYS A 257 4.50 -16.69 10.73
N ALA A 258 4.92 -15.44 10.84
CA ALA A 258 4.21 -14.41 11.60
C ALA A 258 3.19 -13.64 10.73
N ASN A 259 3.36 -13.71 9.41
CA ASN A 259 2.52 -13.05 8.43
C ASN A 259 1.91 -14.09 7.49
N PRO A 260 0.93 -14.87 7.96
CA PRO A 260 0.40 -15.99 7.20
C PRO A 260 -0.17 -15.52 5.85
N PRO A 261 0.03 -16.31 4.79
CA PRO A 261 -0.64 -16.13 3.51
C PRO A 261 -2.18 -16.14 3.65
N ALA A 262 -2.86 -15.48 2.72
CA ALA A 262 -4.31 -15.54 2.66
C ALA A 262 -4.80 -16.94 2.22
N LYS A 263 -6.06 -17.28 2.51
CA LYS A 263 -6.64 -18.58 2.10
C LYS A 263 -6.62 -18.78 0.58
N ASP A 264 -6.85 -17.70 -0.15
CA ASP A 264 -6.91 -17.72 -1.62
C ASP A 264 -5.51 -17.91 -2.26
N ASP A 265 -4.44 -17.81 -1.47
CA ASP A 265 -3.07 -18.07 -1.92
C ASP A 265 -2.72 -19.57 -1.98
N ALA A 266 -3.61 -20.48 -1.57
CA ALA A 266 -3.35 -21.92 -1.54
C ALA A 266 -2.76 -22.48 -2.85
N PRO A 267 -3.22 -22.09 -4.07
CA PRO A 267 -2.60 -22.54 -5.30
C PRO A 267 -1.15 -22.07 -5.47
N MET A 268 -0.82 -20.85 -5.05
CA MET A 268 0.53 -20.31 -5.08
C MET A 268 1.43 -21.05 -4.10
N LEU A 269 0.94 -21.34 -2.89
CA LEU A 269 1.69 -22.10 -1.87
C LEU A 269 1.98 -23.52 -2.33
N ALA A 270 1.02 -24.19 -2.95
CA ALA A 270 1.24 -25.51 -3.54
C ALA A 270 2.32 -25.48 -4.63
N LYS A 271 2.34 -24.44 -5.45
CA LYS A 271 3.35 -24.21 -6.47
C LYS A 271 4.74 -23.97 -5.85
N MET A 272 4.81 -23.11 -4.83
CA MET A 272 6.05 -22.79 -4.10
C MET A 272 6.65 -24.01 -3.37
N ALA A 273 5.80 -24.87 -2.81
CA ALA A 273 6.24 -26.09 -2.14
C ALA A 273 7.05 -27.03 -3.06
N ARG A 274 6.79 -26.99 -4.37
CA ARG A 274 7.52 -27.81 -5.36
C ARG A 274 9.00 -27.41 -5.51
N ILE A 275 9.35 -26.18 -5.15
CA ILE A 275 10.75 -25.70 -5.10
C ILE A 275 11.28 -25.66 -3.66
N GLY A 276 10.64 -26.34 -2.72
CA GLY A 276 11.06 -26.40 -1.32
C GLY A 276 10.72 -25.16 -0.48
N LEU A 277 9.95 -24.21 -1.02
CA LEU A 277 9.59 -22.99 -0.33
C LEU A 277 8.23 -23.15 0.39
N VAL A 278 8.28 -23.36 1.70
CA VAL A 278 7.11 -23.61 2.54
C VAL A 278 7.04 -22.58 3.68
N PRO A 279 5.86 -21.97 3.95
CA PRO A 279 5.71 -20.97 5.01
C PRO A 279 6.20 -21.46 6.37
N GLY A 280 7.08 -20.67 7.00
CA GLY A 280 7.60 -20.94 8.34
C GLY A 280 8.62 -22.08 8.46
N GLN A 281 8.97 -22.75 7.35
CA GLN A 281 10.04 -23.73 7.32
C GLN A 281 11.39 -23.07 6.96
N ASP A 282 12.48 -23.74 7.31
CA ASP A 282 13.81 -23.27 6.90
C ASP A 282 14.01 -23.55 5.40
N PHE A 283 14.39 -22.52 4.65
CA PHE A 283 14.72 -22.64 3.24
C PHE A 283 16.24 -22.54 3.08
N ASP A 284 16.83 -23.57 2.49
CA ASP A 284 18.25 -23.63 2.21
C ASP A 284 18.45 -24.10 0.76
N ILE A 285 18.82 -23.18 -0.11
CA ILE A 285 19.01 -23.45 -1.54
C ILE A 285 20.08 -24.53 -1.80
N ALA A 286 21.06 -24.67 -0.89
CA ALA A 286 22.12 -25.67 -1.01
C ALA A 286 21.64 -27.09 -0.75
N LYS A 287 20.47 -27.27 -0.14
CA LYS A 287 19.87 -28.59 0.13
C LYS A 287 18.85 -29.02 -0.92
N LEU A 288 18.56 -28.16 -1.89
CA LEU A 288 17.62 -28.47 -2.97
C LEU A 288 18.24 -29.40 -4.01
N ASP A 289 17.37 -30.02 -4.81
CA ASP A 289 17.82 -30.70 -6.01
C ASP A 289 18.69 -29.76 -6.88
N PRO A 290 19.82 -30.20 -7.44
CA PRO A 290 20.70 -29.34 -8.23
C PRO A 290 20.01 -28.62 -9.39
N ALA A 291 19.05 -29.24 -10.07
CA ALA A 291 18.30 -28.61 -11.15
C ALA A 291 17.43 -27.50 -10.63
N VAL A 292 16.78 -27.69 -9.45
CA VAL A 292 15.99 -26.65 -8.77
C VAL A 292 16.88 -25.52 -8.32
N ALA A 293 17.98 -25.81 -7.62
CA ALA A 293 18.91 -24.79 -7.14
C ALA A 293 19.46 -23.93 -8.28
N HIS A 294 19.81 -24.56 -9.41
CA HIS A 294 20.31 -23.87 -10.61
C HIS A 294 19.22 -23.00 -11.26
N GLY A 295 17.98 -23.50 -11.33
CA GLY A 295 16.83 -22.73 -11.84
C GLY A 295 16.55 -21.47 -11.04
N LEU A 296 16.81 -21.48 -9.72
CA LEU A 296 16.52 -20.33 -8.85
C LEU A 296 17.58 -19.21 -8.92
N GLN A 297 18.78 -19.44 -9.43
CA GLN A 297 19.89 -18.47 -9.40
C GLN A 297 19.55 -17.12 -10.04
N ASN A 298 18.87 -17.12 -11.17
CA ASN A 298 18.53 -15.91 -11.93
C ASN A 298 17.13 -15.36 -11.63
N VAL A 299 16.40 -15.97 -10.69
CA VAL A 299 15.03 -15.60 -10.35
C VAL A 299 14.90 -14.13 -9.88
N PRO A 300 15.75 -13.58 -8.99
CA PRO A 300 15.60 -12.20 -8.55
C PRO A 300 15.63 -11.21 -9.72
N LYS A 301 16.60 -11.37 -10.63
CA LYS A 301 16.71 -10.51 -11.82
C LYS A 301 15.46 -10.61 -12.71
N ALA A 302 15.08 -11.83 -13.07
CA ALA A 302 13.90 -12.05 -13.92
C ALA A 302 12.59 -11.58 -13.25
N GLY A 303 12.47 -11.75 -11.93
CA GLY A 303 11.33 -11.27 -11.15
C GLY A 303 11.21 -9.75 -11.16
N VAL A 304 12.30 -9.04 -10.91
CA VAL A 304 12.35 -7.58 -10.99
C VAL A 304 12.00 -7.08 -12.38
N GLU A 305 12.59 -7.67 -13.43
CA GLU A 305 12.29 -7.31 -14.82
C GLU A 305 10.79 -7.49 -15.14
N LYS A 306 10.18 -8.60 -14.69
CA LYS A 306 8.75 -8.87 -14.89
C LYS A 306 7.87 -7.89 -14.11
N ILE A 307 8.24 -7.54 -12.87
CA ILE A 307 7.54 -6.54 -12.06
C ILE A 307 7.57 -5.19 -12.78
N MET A 308 8.73 -4.73 -13.22
CA MET A 308 8.87 -3.41 -13.86
C MET A 308 8.23 -3.35 -15.25
N ALA A 309 8.26 -4.44 -16.02
CA ALA A 309 7.57 -4.53 -17.30
C ALA A 309 6.05 -4.38 -17.19
N HIS A 310 5.49 -4.62 -16.00
CA HIS A 310 4.05 -4.46 -15.73
C HIS A 310 3.56 -3.00 -15.82
N PHE A 311 4.47 -2.02 -15.76
CA PHE A 311 4.16 -0.59 -15.89
C PHE A 311 3.17 -0.29 -17.04
N LYS A 312 3.35 -0.94 -18.18
CA LYS A 312 2.51 -0.75 -19.37
C LYS A 312 1.05 -1.17 -19.16
N ASN A 313 0.77 -2.00 -18.15
CA ASN A 313 -0.55 -2.59 -17.87
C ASN A 313 -1.11 -2.18 -16.49
N ALA A 314 -0.34 -1.42 -15.72
CA ALA A 314 -0.67 -1.13 -14.31
C ALA A 314 -1.75 -0.07 -14.13
N GLY A 315 -2.08 0.67 -15.18
CA GLY A 315 -3.06 1.76 -15.13
C GLY A 315 -3.63 2.08 -16.51
N SER A 316 -4.48 3.09 -16.54
CA SER A 316 -5.08 3.63 -17.76
C SER A 316 -4.56 5.05 -18.02
N ASP A 317 -4.28 5.37 -19.26
CA ASP A 317 -4.05 6.74 -19.70
C ASP A 317 -5.40 7.40 -20.02
N VAL A 318 -5.67 8.51 -19.36
CA VAL A 318 -6.84 9.34 -19.60
C VAL A 318 -6.40 10.77 -19.81
N ASN A 319 -6.46 11.26 -21.03
CA ASN A 319 -6.07 12.61 -21.40
C ASN A 319 -4.60 12.95 -21.05
N GLY A 320 -3.69 11.98 -21.15
CA GLY A 320 -2.27 12.12 -20.77
C GLY A 320 -2.00 11.98 -19.27
N TRP A 321 -2.98 11.54 -18.49
CA TRP A 321 -2.85 11.21 -17.07
C TRP A 321 -2.89 9.71 -16.88
N LEU A 322 -1.78 9.15 -16.39
CA LEU A 322 -1.70 7.73 -16.02
C LEU A 322 -2.12 7.56 -14.57
N PHE A 323 -3.08 6.70 -14.31
CA PHE A 323 -3.48 6.31 -12.96
C PHE A 323 -4.10 4.92 -12.91
N SER A 324 -4.08 4.34 -11.71
CA SER A 324 -4.69 3.04 -11.44
C SER A 324 -5.69 3.17 -10.31
N THR A 325 -6.82 2.48 -10.46
CA THR A 325 -7.79 2.22 -9.38
C THR A 325 -7.59 0.85 -8.73
N LYS A 326 -6.52 0.12 -9.11
CA LYS A 326 -6.15 -1.19 -8.55
C LYS A 326 -5.01 -1.04 -7.57
N THR A 327 -5.26 -0.34 -6.45
CA THR A 327 -4.27 -0.07 -5.40
C THR A 327 -4.82 -0.35 -4.01
N GLY A 328 -3.96 -0.68 -3.07
CA GLY A 328 -4.29 -0.87 -1.65
C GLY A 328 -5.02 -2.15 -1.31
N VAL A 329 -5.68 -2.80 -2.24
CA VAL A 329 -6.28 -4.14 -2.12
C VAL A 329 -6.07 -4.87 -3.43
N TYR A 330 -5.38 -6.00 -3.39
CA TYR A 330 -4.91 -6.70 -4.59
C TYR A 330 -5.42 -8.14 -4.67
N GLY A 331 -5.69 -8.78 -3.54
CA GLY A 331 -6.07 -10.18 -3.48
C GLY A 331 -5.00 -11.07 -4.13
N THR A 332 -5.39 -11.83 -5.16
CA THR A 332 -4.49 -12.73 -5.91
C THR A 332 -3.82 -12.08 -7.13
N ASP A 333 -3.99 -10.79 -7.34
CA ASP A 333 -3.23 -10.05 -8.38
C ASP A 333 -1.81 -9.72 -7.87
N TYR A 334 -1.00 -10.77 -7.76
CA TYR A 334 0.34 -10.69 -7.18
C TYR A 334 1.27 -9.76 -7.95
N LEU A 335 1.12 -9.71 -9.27
CA LEU A 335 1.98 -8.86 -10.12
C LEU A 335 1.66 -7.39 -9.92
N GLN A 336 0.38 -7.01 -9.88
CA GLN A 336 -0.04 -5.64 -9.55
C GLN A 336 0.41 -5.25 -8.14
N ARG A 337 0.25 -6.13 -7.15
CA ARG A 337 0.69 -5.90 -5.76
C ARG A 337 2.20 -5.67 -5.69
N ALA A 338 3.01 -6.51 -6.34
CA ALA A 338 4.45 -6.38 -6.38
C ALA A 338 4.88 -5.09 -7.11
N PHE A 339 4.23 -4.76 -8.23
CA PHE A 339 4.51 -3.54 -8.99
C PHE A 339 4.23 -2.29 -8.16
N ILE A 340 3.05 -2.18 -7.55
CA ILE A 340 2.73 -1.03 -6.68
C ILE A 340 3.67 -0.97 -5.47
N THR A 341 4.06 -2.11 -4.92
CA THR A 341 5.09 -2.15 -3.85
C THR A 341 6.42 -1.55 -4.33
N ALA A 342 6.84 -1.85 -5.55
CA ALA A 342 8.11 -1.37 -6.11
C ALA A 342 8.13 0.13 -6.39
N ILE A 343 7.00 0.71 -6.81
CA ILE A 343 6.94 2.12 -7.27
C ILE A 343 6.19 3.06 -6.33
N GLY A 344 5.34 2.56 -5.45
CA GLY A 344 4.44 3.36 -4.61
C GLY A 344 4.02 2.64 -3.35
N LEU A 345 4.99 2.07 -2.61
CA LEU A 345 4.74 1.39 -1.34
C LEU A 345 3.92 2.27 -0.40
N GLY A 346 2.89 1.72 0.20
CA GLY A 346 1.95 2.45 1.06
C GLY A 346 0.79 3.11 0.30
N ALA A 347 0.48 2.63 -0.90
CA ALA A 347 -0.66 3.09 -1.69
C ALA A 347 -1.98 2.93 -0.94
N ASN A 348 -2.85 3.93 -1.09
CA ASN A 348 -4.18 3.92 -0.51
C ASN A 348 -5.17 3.09 -1.35
N ARG A 349 -6.31 2.75 -0.76
CA ARG A 349 -7.47 2.30 -1.53
C ARG A 349 -7.97 3.44 -2.43
N PRO A 350 -8.50 3.16 -3.63
CA PRO A 350 -8.99 4.20 -4.55
C PRO A 350 -10.05 5.11 -3.94
N GLN A 351 -10.90 4.56 -3.07
CA GLN A 351 -11.93 5.33 -2.36
C GLN A 351 -11.35 6.34 -1.37
N ASP A 352 -10.09 6.15 -0.95
CA ASP A 352 -9.39 7.04 -0.02
C ASP A 352 -8.53 8.06 -0.75
N ALA A 353 -7.78 7.62 -1.79
CA ALA A 353 -6.98 8.52 -2.62
C ALA A 353 -6.56 7.89 -3.96
N ILE A 354 -6.54 8.71 -5.01
CA ILE A 354 -6.01 8.37 -6.34
C ILE A 354 -4.99 9.44 -6.73
N TYR A 355 -3.97 9.01 -7.48
CA TYR A 355 -2.81 9.82 -7.85
C TYR A 355 -2.52 9.79 -9.35
N PRO A 356 -3.33 10.46 -10.21
CA PRO A 356 -3.03 10.59 -11.63
C PRO A 356 -1.70 11.34 -11.84
N THR A 357 -0.80 10.75 -12.62
CA THR A 357 0.51 11.31 -12.93
C THR A 357 0.60 11.59 -14.43
N SER A 358 1.17 12.70 -14.81
CA SER A 358 1.40 13.08 -16.20
C SER A 358 2.85 13.54 -16.37
N GLU A 359 3.55 12.87 -17.29
CA GLU A 359 4.97 13.12 -17.59
C GLU A 359 5.18 13.74 -18.97
N MET A 360 4.16 13.64 -19.81
CA MET A 360 4.23 14.04 -21.21
C MET A 360 2.99 14.82 -21.64
N ALA A 361 3.21 15.82 -22.47
CA ALA A 361 2.12 16.48 -23.17
C ALA A 361 1.42 15.49 -24.12
N VAL A 362 0.20 15.80 -24.54
CA VAL A 362 -0.54 14.98 -25.52
C VAL A 362 0.20 14.79 -26.86
N THR A 363 1.19 15.60 -27.12
CA THR A 363 2.10 15.45 -28.26
C THR A 363 3.12 14.32 -28.11
N GLY A 364 3.16 13.64 -26.96
CA GLY A 364 4.14 12.61 -26.62
C GLY A 364 5.52 13.14 -26.23
N LYS A 365 5.67 14.46 -26.07
CA LYS A 365 6.92 15.07 -25.60
C LYS A 365 6.87 15.27 -24.07
N PRO A 366 7.97 14.99 -23.34
CA PRO A 366 8.08 15.32 -21.92
C PRO A 366 7.79 16.81 -21.68
N TYR A 367 7.20 17.13 -20.54
CA TYR A 367 7.07 18.52 -20.12
C TYR A 367 8.44 19.13 -19.91
N ASP A 368 8.59 20.39 -20.31
CA ASP A 368 9.82 21.14 -20.22
C ASP A 368 9.52 22.59 -19.85
N GLY A 369 10.22 23.12 -18.86
CA GLY A 369 10.00 24.48 -18.35
C GLY A 369 10.31 25.61 -19.32
N ALA A 370 10.98 25.32 -20.44
CA ALA A 370 11.12 26.28 -21.56
C ALA A 370 9.77 26.60 -22.23
N ASN A 371 8.76 25.72 -22.04
CA ASN A 371 7.42 25.89 -22.57
C ASN A 371 6.44 26.36 -21.49
N LYS A 372 5.30 26.88 -21.93
CA LYS A 372 4.18 27.30 -21.08
C LYS A 372 3.03 26.32 -21.26
N TYR A 373 2.39 25.94 -20.16
CA TYR A 373 1.25 25.01 -20.22
C TYR A 373 0.07 25.59 -19.42
N VAL A 374 -1.12 25.14 -19.77
CA VAL A 374 -2.36 25.45 -19.08
C VAL A 374 -3.20 24.19 -18.90
N ILE A 375 -3.83 24.07 -17.74
CA ILE A 375 -4.91 23.11 -17.49
C ILE A 375 -6.20 23.92 -17.34
N HIS A 376 -7.14 23.69 -18.24
CA HIS A 376 -8.43 24.37 -18.26
C HIS A 376 -9.51 23.50 -17.63
N PHE A 377 -10.13 23.98 -16.56
CA PHE A 377 -11.31 23.36 -15.95
C PHE A 377 -12.56 24.16 -16.34
N PRO A 378 -13.47 23.60 -17.15
CA PRO A 378 -14.75 24.23 -17.44
C PRO A 378 -15.52 24.55 -16.15
N LYS A 379 -16.47 25.49 -16.23
CA LYS A 379 -17.31 25.86 -15.08
C LYS A 379 -17.92 24.63 -14.40
N GLY A 380 -17.70 24.49 -13.11
CA GLY A 380 -18.24 23.39 -12.30
C GLY A 380 -17.52 22.04 -12.51
N GLN A 381 -16.41 21.99 -13.28
CA GLN A 381 -15.67 20.75 -13.58
C GLN A 381 -14.38 20.60 -12.78
N LEU A 382 -14.17 21.35 -11.70
CA LEU A 382 -13.09 21.06 -10.76
C LEU A 382 -13.24 19.61 -10.23
N PRO A 383 -12.14 18.96 -9.82
CA PRO A 383 -12.18 17.56 -9.40
C PRO A 383 -13.26 17.28 -8.35
N PRO A 384 -14.23 16.38 -8.63
CA PRO A 384 -15.33 16.08 -7.71
C PRO A 384 -14.85 15.16 -6.57
N VAL A 385 -14.47 15.75 -5.45
CA VAL A 385 -13.99 15.04 -4.26
C VAL A 385 -14.83 15.41 -3.04
N ASN A 386 -14.93 14.50 -2.06
CA ASN A 386 -15.52 14.78 -0.75
C ASN A 386 -14.46 15.27 0.26
N GLY A 387 -13.21 14.93 0.04
CA GLY A 387 -12.08 15.41 0.83
C GLY A 387 -11.48 16.68 0.22
N PHE A 388 -10.39 16.56 -0.46
CA PHE A 388 -9.71 17.65 -1.17
C PHE A 388 -8.95 17.11 -2.38
N TRP A 389 -8.57 18.01 -3.27
CA TRP A 389 -7.68 17.68 -4.39
C TRP A 389 -6.50 18.65 -4.46
N SER A 390 -5.42 18.21 -5.10
CA SER A 390 -4.28 19.05 -5.43
C SER A 390 -3.64 18.65 -6.75
N LEU A 391 -2.96 19.62 -7.39
CA LEU A 391 -2.02 19.44 -8.49
C LEU A 391 -0.64 19.77 -7.95
N THR A 392 0.28 18.81 -8.00
CA THR A 392 1.66 18.96 -7.53
C THR A 392 2.62 18.87 -8.70
N ILE A 393 3.73 19.61 -8.63
CA ILE A 393 4.80 19.60 -9.63
C ILE A 393 6.11 19.12 -9.03
N TYR A 394 6.87 18.31 -9.79
CA TYR A 394 8.16 17.74 -9.44
C TYR A 394 9.15 17.89 -10.57
N ASP A 395 10.46 17.74 -10.26
CA ASP A 395 11.46 17.44 -11.29
C ASP A 395 11.26 16.03 -11.90
N ALA A 396 12.12 15.66 -12.84
CA ALA A 396 12.09 14.37 -13.50
C ALA A 396 12.36 13.18 -12.55
N ASP A 397 12.92 13.44 -11.36
CA ASP A 397 13.22 12.44 -10.32
C ASP A 397 12.16 12.41 -9.21
N TYR A 398 11.02 13.07 -9.42
CA TYR A 398 9.90 13.16 -8.46
C TYR A 398 10.25 13.91 -7.18
N PHE A 399 11.10 14.96 -7.21
CA PHE A 399 11.35 15.82 -6.06
C PHE A 399 10.88 17.26 -6.28
N PHE A 400 10.60 17.97 -5.21
CA PHE A 400 10.28 19.39 -5.31
C PHE A 400 11.48 20.20 -5.79
N VAL A 401 11.22 21.23 -6.61
CA VAL A 401 12.21 22.18 -7.05
C VAL A 401 11.94 23.54 -6.42
N GLN A 402 13.00 24.14 -5.84
CA GLN A 402 12.92 25.46 -5.25
C GLN A 402 12.36 26.47 -6.25
N ASN A 403 11.40 27.28 -5.81
CA ASN A 403 10.83 28.36 -6.61
C ASN A 403 10.55 29.60 -5.75
N PRO A 404 10.39 30.80 -6.35
CA PRO A 404 10.26 32.06 -5.61
C PRO A 404 9.07 32.13 -4.65
N LEU A 405 8.03 31.30 -4.86
CA LEU A 405 6.83 31.30 -4.03
C LEU A 405 6.83 30.17 -3.00
N ASN A 406 7.87 29.31 -2.97
CA ASN A 406 7.83 28.03 -2.22
C ASN A 406 6.53 27.25 -2.46
N ARG A 407 5.99 27.35 -3.69
CA ARG A 407 4.72 26.75 -4.07
C ARG A 407 4.96 25.51 -4.92
N TYR A 408 4.71 24.34 -4.36
CA TYR A 408 4.87 23.04 -5.02
C TYR A 408 3.54 22.43 -5.45
N THR A 409 2.43 23.01 -4.98
CA THR A 409 1.08 22.47 -5.21
C THR A 409 0.02 23.58 -5.26
N LEU A 410 -1.01 23.34 -6.06
CA LEU A 410 -2.27 24.10 -6.10
C LEU A 410 -3.43 23.11 -5.87
N GLY A 411 -4.53 23.55 -5.25
CA GLY A 411 -5.67 22.67 -5.04
C GLY A 411 -6.83 23.31 -4.29
N SER A 412 -7.66 22.50 -3.67
CA SER A 412 -8.90 22.90 -3.00
C SER A 412 -8.75 24.05 -1.99
N ARG A 413 -7.56 24.19 -1.38
CA ARG A 413 -7.27 25.26 -0.39
C ARG A 413 -7.03 26.64 -1.02
N ASN A 414 -6.79 26.69 -2.34
CA ASN A 414 -6.46 27.93 -3.02
C ASN A 414 -7.73 28.65 -3.51
N LYS A 415 -7.70 29.97 -3.43
CA LYS A 415 -8.73 30.83 -4.05
C LYS A 415 -8.30 31.13 -5.47
N PHE A 416 -8.86 30.40 -6.43
CA PHE A 416 -8.57 30.61 -7.84
C PHE A 416 -9.33 31.84 -8.39
N LYS A 417 -8.65 32.56 -9.27
CA LYS A 417 -9.32 33.56 -10.13
C LYS A 417 -10.06 32.79 -11.24
N THR A 418 -11.34 33.03 -11.36
CA THR A 418 -12.19 32.44 -12.40
C THR A 418 -12.19 33.32 -13.65
N ASN A 419 -12.35 32.72 -14.80
CA ASN A 419 -12.61 33.40 -16.07
C ASN A 419 -14.05 33.97 -16.07
N LYS A 420 -14.38 34.82 -17.06
CA LYS A 420 -15.70 35.45 -17.18
C LYS A 420 -16.84 34.45 -17.32
N ASP A 421 -16.58 33.29 -17.90
CA ASP A 421 -17.53 32.17 -18.07
C ASP A 421 -17.63 31.25 -16.83
N GLY A 422 -16.82 31.52 -15.79
CA GLY A 422 -16.76 30.74 -14.57
C GLY A 422 -15.82 29.52 -14.63
N SER A 423 -15.08 29.33 -15.71
CA SER A 423 -14.00 28.33 -15.81
C SER A 423 -12.77 28.73 -15.01
N VAL A 424 -11.84 27.80 -14.79
CA VAL A 424 -10.58 28.00 -14.07
C VAL A 424 -9.42 27.50 -14.91
N ASP A 425 -8.43 28.37 -15.14
CA ASP A 425 -7.17 28.01 -15.76
C ASP A 425 -6.08 27.91 -14.70
N LEU A 426 -5.32 26.80 -14.71
CA LEU A 426 -4.09 26.67 -13.93
C LEU A 426 -2.91 26.80 -14.87
N PHE A 427 -2.01 27.74 -14.58
CA PHE A 427 -0.84 28.06 -15.40
C PHE A 427 0.39 27.32 -14.85
N ILE A 428 1.05 26.53 -15.69
CA ILE A 428 2.29 25.82 -15.36
C ILE A 428 3.40 26.44 -16.22
N HIS A 429 4.05 27.44 -15.66
CA HIS A 429 5.07 28.24 -16.32
C HIS A 429 6.29 28.37 -15.42
N ASN A 430 7.50 28.41 -15.98
CA ASN A 430 8.69 28.72 -15.23
C ASN A 430 8.68 30.21 -14.77
N ALA A 431 8.42 31.15 -15.67
CA ALA A 431 8.25 32.56 -15.33
C ALA A 431 6.81 32.89 -14.96
N SER A 432 6.61 33.92 -14.12
CA SER A 432 5.29 34.39 -13.73
C SER A 432 4.41 34.75 -14.91
N PRO A 433 3.13 34.30 -14.92
CA PRO A 433 2.19 34.70 -15.97
C PRO A 433 1.61 36.10 -15.75
N GLY A 434 2.12 36.86 -14.78
CA GLY A 434 1.64 38.18 -14.36
C GLY A 434 0.77 38.17 -13.12
N LYS A 435 0.70 39.31 -12.39
CA LYS A 435 0.00 39.49 -11.12
C LYS A 435 -1.45 39.00 -11.16
N ASP A 436 -2.13 39.24 -12.24
CA ASP A 436 -3.54 38.87 -12.44
C ASP A 436 -3.79 37.35 -12.49
N LYS A 437 -2.76 36.54 -12.75
CA LYS A 437 -2.83 35.10 -12.90
C LYS A 437 -2.03 34.35 -11.82
N GLU A 438 -1.37 35.05 -10.92
CA GLU A 438 -0.48 34.48 -9.92
C GLU A 438 -1.18 33.54 -8.94
N SER A 439 -2.45 33.81 -8.62
CA SER A 439 -3.25 32.91 -7.78
C SER A 439 -3.44 31.51 -8.36
N ASN A 440 -3.38 31.41 -9.70
CA ASN A 440 -3.57 30.17 -10.47
C ASN A 440 -2.25 29.63 -11.05
N TRP A 441 -1.12 30.20 -10.67
CA TRP A 441 0.18 29.84 -11.20
C TRP A 441 0.89 28.80 -10.32
N LEU A 442 1.30 27.69 -10.93
CA LEU A 442 2.19 26.69 -10.36
C LEU A 442 3.55 26.84 -11.05
N PRO A 443 4.59 27.36 -10.34
CA PRO A 443 5.90 27.57 -10.92
C PRO A 443 6.55 26.26 -11.40
N ALA A 444 6.83 26.14 -12.70
CA ALA A 444 7.51 24.99 -13.25
C ALA A 444 9.04 25.09 -13.07
N PRO A 445 9.76 23.97 -12.88
CA PRO A 445 11.21 23.92 -13.03
C PRO A 445 11.66 24.44 -14.40
N ALA A 446 12.92 24.83 -14.53
CA ALA A 446 13.47 25.25 -15.82
C ALA A 446 13.63 24.10 -16.83
N ASP A 447 13.87 22.91 -16.30
CA ASP A 447 14.06 21.66 -17.05
C ASP A 447 12.78 20.83 -17.12
N LYS A 448 12.94 19.53 -17.39
CA LYS A 448 11.85 18.56 -17.42
C LYS A 448 11.15 18.47 -16.07
N PHE A 449 9.83 18.27 -16.11
CA PHE A 449 9.02 18.16 -14.91
C PHE A 449 7.88 17.14 -15.05
N ILE A 450 7.31 16.79 -13.93
CA ILE A 450 6.21 15.84 -13.79
C ILE A 450 5.07 16.50 -13.03
N LEU A 451 3.86 16.25 -13.45
CA LEU A 451 2.64 16.69 -12.77
C LEU A 451 1.94 15.51 -12.11
N MET A 452 1.46 15.71 -10.89
CA MET A 452 0.66 14.73 -10.17
C MET A 452 -0.59 15.37 -9.59
N LEU A 453 -1.74 14.91 -10.03
CA LEU A 453 -3.01 15.17 -9.36
C LEU A 453 -3.15 14.24 -8.15
N ARG A 454 -3.76 14.75 -7.08
CA ARG A 454 -4.15 13.96 -5.91
C ARG A 454 -5.61 14.20 -5.62
N PHE A 455 -6.39 13.12 -5.58
CA PHE A 455 -7.81 13.16 -5.25
C PHE A 455 -8.03 12.40 -3.96
N TYR A 456 -8.26 13.09 -2.85
CA TYR A 456 -8.57 12.47 -1.56
C TYR A 456 -10.07 12.39 -1.37
N TRP A 457 -10.55 11.18 -1.05
CA TRP A 457 -11.96 10.81 -0.98
C TRP A 457 -12.71 11.23 -2.25
N PRO A 458 -12.27 10.71 -3.40
CA PRO A 458 -12.90 11.00 -4.67
C PRO A 458 -14.37 10.57 -4.66
N LYS A 459 -15.20 11.29 -5.40
CA LYS A 459 -16.59 10.86 -5.69
C LYS A 459 -16.60 9.76 -6.74
N ASP A 460 -17.73 9.05 -6.85
CA ASP A 460 -17.89 7.95 -7.79
C ASP A 460 -17.55 8.33 -9.23
N ALA A 461 -17.85 9.56 -9.64
CA ALA A 461 -17.54 10.07 -10.97
C ALA A 461 -16.03 10.00 -11.35
N ILE A 462 -15.12 10.08 -10.37
CA ILE A 462 -13.68 9.86 -10.60
C ILE A 462 -13.39 8.35 -10.65
N LEU A 463 -14.02 7.57 -9.77
CA LEU A 463 -13.78 6.13 -9.63
C LEU A 463 -14.27 5.32 -10.84
N ASP A 464 -15.39 5.72 -11.41
CA ASP A 464 -16.03 5.07 -12.57
C ASP A 464 -15.59 5.67 -13.92
N GLY A 465 -14.79 6.79 -13.89
CA GLY A 465 -14.26 7.43 -15.09
C GLY A 465 -15.23 8.34 -15.84
N THR A 466 -16.42 8.65 -15.29
CA THR A 466 -17.35 9.61 -15.89
C THR A 466 -16.82 11.04 -15.83
N TRP A 467 -16.08 11.39 -14.78
CA TRP A 467 -15.26 12.59 -14.75
C TRP A 467 -13.83 12.24 -15.14
N LYS A 468 -13.24 13.05 -16.03
CA LYS A 468 -11.88 12.87 -16.53
C LYS A 468 -11.04 14.10 -16.22
N PRO A 469 -9.76 13.94 -15.82
CA PRO A 469 -8.88 15.08 -15.67
C PRO A 469 -8.69 15.78 -17.02
N PRO A 470 -8.66 17.13 -17.05
CA PRO A 470 -8.43 17.88 -18.27
C PRO A 470 -7.03 17.63 -18.86
N VAL A 471 -6.90 17.82 -20.17
CA VAL A 471 -5.63 17.77 -20.86
C VAL A 471 -4.72 18.90 -20.39
N VAL A 472 -3.42 18.64 -20.29
CA VAL A 472 -2.39 19.68 -20.14
C VAL A 472 -2.01 20.19 -21.51
N THR A 473 -2.36 21.43 -21.81
CA THR A 473 -2.19 22.04 -23.13
C THR A 473 -0.96 22.95 -23.15
N ALA A 474 -0.07 22.77 -24.11
CA ALA A 474 1.02 23.69 -24.36
C ALA A 474 0.48 25.00 -25.00
N ILE A 475 0.91 26.15 -24.49
CA ILE A 475 0.59 27.45 -25.04
C ILE A 475 1.62 27.74 -26.13
N PRO A 476 1.21 27.99 -27.39
CA PRO A 476 2.15 28.33 -28.44
C PRO A 476 2.97 29.58 -28.10
N HIS A 477 4.27 29.55 -28.39
CA HIS A 477 5.06 30.77 -28.38
C HIS A 477 4.49 31.71 -29.44
N MET A 478 3.91 32.83 -29.03
CA MET A 478 3.67 33.89 -29.97
C MET A 478 5.03 34.51 -30.28
N PRO A 479 5.45 34.57 -31.57
CA PRO A 479 6.62 35.36 -31.93
C PRO A 479 6.36 36.79 -31.52
N GLY A 480 7.27 37.36 -30.70
CA GLY A 480 7.26 38.74 -30.26
C GLY A 480 7.52 39.71 -31.42
#